data_decc6945ef6bb203edbbbfb0e2eaab01
#
_entry.id   decc6945ef6bb203edbbbfb0e2eaab01
#
_cell.length_a   1.000
_cell.length_b   1.000
_cell.length_c   1.000
_cell.angle_alpha   90.00
_cell.angle_beta   90.00
_cell.angle_gamma   90.00
#
_symmetry.space_group_name_H-M   'P 1'
#
loop_
_entity.id
_entity.type
_entity.pdbx_description
1 polymer ?
#
loop_
_entity_poly.entity_id
_entity_poly.type
_entity_poly.pdbx_seq_one_letter_code
_entity_poly.pdbx_strand_id
1 'polypeptide(L)'
;MRYYTLELCGLKRKLPLTSISKNTKLASFSILGDVELVNKLADILAEMLKKERFDYLVGPEVKVVPLIHGVALRLGHKRFVVCRKSVKPYMVSPIILRPLPHFPRHVRQLVIDGVDAKMLKGKKVIIMDDVASTGVTIRMMRRLMEKVGAEVVKTVVVIKQGEQFDDIKDFVYLSELPVFKDK
;
A
#
# COMPACT_ATOMS: atom_id res chain seq x y z
N MET A 1 -24.96 2.42 13.98
CA MET A 1 -23.83 2.35 13.06
C MET A 1 -24.18 1.33 11.97
N ARG A 2 -24.00 1.68 10.68
CA ARG A 2 -24.23 0.72 9.56
C ARG A 2 -22.93 0.03 9.22
N TYR A 3 -23.00 -1.25 8.81
CA TYR A 3 -21.85 -2.07 8.45
C TYR A 3 -22.01 -2.63 7.05
N TYR A 4 -20.88 -2.80 6.39
CA TYR A 4 -20.74 -3.59 5.17
C TYR A 4 -20.03 -4.89 5.51
N THR A 5 -20.51 -6.02 5.00
CA THR A 5 -19.84 -7.31 5.18
C THR A 5 -18.93 -7.56 3.99
N LEU A 6 -17.64 -7.54 4.22
CA LEU A 6 -16.62 -7.93 3.25
C LEU A 6 -16.35 -9.42 3.40
N GLU A 7 -16.36 -10.14 2.29
CA GLU A 7 -15.80 -11.49 2.20
C GLU A 7 -14.48 -11.42 1.42
N LEU A 8 -13.38 -11.79 2.07
CA LEU A 8 -12.05 -11.70 1.51
C LEU A 8 -11.25 -12.95 1.89
N CYS A 9 -10.78 -13.67 0.87
CA CYS A 9 -9.96 -14.88 1.05
C CYS A 9 -10.62 -15.95 1.95
N GLY A 10 -11.95 -16.09 1.87
CA GLY A 10 -12.75 -17.03 2.67
C GLY A 10 -13.05 -16.53 4.10
N LEU A 11 -12.61 -15.33 4.45
CA LEU A 11 -12.90 -14.71 5.76
C LEU A 11 -13.94 -13.61 5.62
N LYS A 12 -14.85 -13.49 6.61
CA LYS A 12 -15.85 -12.43 6.66
C LYS A 12 -15.44 -11.37 7.68
N ARG A 13 -15.55 -10.09 7.29
CA ARG A 13 -15.27 -8.94 8.16
C ARG A 13 -16.41 -7.92 8.08
N LYS A 14 -16.86 -7.43 9.23
CA LYS A 14 -17.85 -6.35 9.32
C LYS A 14 -17.12 -5.01 9.35
N LEU A 15 -17.26 -4.25 8.27
CA LEU A 15 -16.59 -2.95 8.11
C LEU A 15 -17.58 -1.82 8.44
N PRO A 16 -17.26 -0.90 9.37
CA PRO A 16 -18.12 0.24 9.63
C PRO A 16 -18.19 1.16 8.40
N LEU A 17 -19.39 1.66 8.09
CA LEU A 17 -19.59 2.67 7.06
C LEU A 17 -19.34 4.05 7.66
N THR A 18 -18.33 4.75 7.11
CA THR A 18 -17.90 6.08 7.55
C THR A 18 -18.23 7.11 6.48
N SER A 19 -18.89 8.21 6.84
CA SER A 19 -19.15 9.32 5.92
C SER A 19 -17.87 10.09 5.65
N ILE A 20 -17.54 10.27 4.37
CA ILE A 20 -16.40 11.09 3.90
C ILE A 20 -16.87 12.42 3.31
N SER A 21 -18.13 12.51 2.94
CA SER A 21 -18.80 13.72 2.52
C SER A 21 -20.30 13.63 2.88
N LYS A 22 -21.07 14.70 2.55
CA LYS A 22 -22.52 14.76 2.83
C LYS A 22 -23.28 13.58 2.24
N ASN A 23 -22.88 13.11 1.04
CA ASN A 23 -23.60 12.06 0.30
C ASN A 23 -22.72 10.84 -0.05
N THR A 24 -21.57 10.69 0.60
CA THR A 24 -20.64 9.60 0.26
C THR A 24 -20.14 8.90 1.52
N LYS A 25 -20.25 7.57 1.54
CA LYS A 25 -19.72 6.72 2.62
C LYS A 25 -18.74 5.71 2.05
N LEU A 26 -17.75 5.37 2.85
CA LEU A 26 -16.81 4.29 2.57
C LEU A 26 -16.92 3.22 3.65
N ALA A 27 -16.71 1.97 3.25
CA ALA A 27 -16.44 0.90 4.20
C ALA A 27 -15.01 1.05 4.71
N SER A 28 -14.85 1.25 6.02
CA SER A 28 -13.55 1.46 6.65
C SER A 28 -12.82 0.13 6.80
N PHE A 29 -11.92 -0.15 5.87
CA PHE A 29 -11.07 -1.34 5.90
C PHE A 29 -9.71 -1.03 6.53
N SER A 30 -9.24 -1.95 7.35
CA SER A 30 -7.88 -1.93 7.90
C SER A 30 -7.47 -3.35 8.24
N ILE A 31 -6.27 -3.73 7.82
CA ILE A 31 -5.66 -5.02 8.20
C ILE A 31 -4.82 -4.91 9.46
N LEU A 32 -4.58 -3.69 9.96
CA LEU A 32 -3.74 -3.47 11.14
C LEU A 32 -4.40 -4.07 12.38
N GLY A 33 -3.73 -5.03 13.00
CA GLY A 33 -4.24 -5.75 14.17
C GLY A 33 -5.05 -7.02 13.84
N ASP A 34 -5.43 -7.26 12.58
CA ASP A 34 -6.12 -8.48 12.16
C ASP A 34 -5.11 -9.57 11.75
N VAL A 35 -4.63 -10.28 12.75
CA VAL A 35 -3.56 -11.29 12.56
C VAL A 35 -3.99 -12.43 11.63
N GLU A 36 -5.24 -12.91 11.77
CA GLU A 36 -5.77 -13.99 10.93
C GLU A 36 -5.84 -13.58 9.46
N LEU A 37 -6.41 -12.41 9.17
CA LEU A 37 -6.53 -11.90 7.81
C LEU A 37 -5.16 -11.60 7.20
N VAL A 38 -4.26 -10.94 7.93
CA VAL A 38 -2.90 -10.63 7.47
C VAL A 38 -2.16 -11.90 7.13
N ASN A 39 -2.26 -12.94 7.97
CA ASN A 39 -1.58 -14.21 7.73
C ASN A 39 -2.10 -14.90 6.46
N LYS A 40 -3.44 -14.94 6.27
CA LYS A 40 -4.07 -15.51 5.08
C LYS A 40 -3.71 -14.74 3.80
N LEU A 41 -3.72 -13.42 3.87
CA LEU A 41 -3.31 -12.55 2.76
C LEU A 41 -1.83 -12.75 2.40
N ALA A 42 -0.98 -12.93 3.40
CA ALA A 42 0.45 -13.16 3.17
C ALA A 42 0.71 -14.47 2.44
N ASP A 43 -0.04 -15.55 2.73
CA ASP A 43 0.04 -16.82 2.00
C ASP A 43 -0.32 -16.62 0.52
N ILE A 44 -1.45 -15.97 0.26
CA ILE A 44 -1.97 -15.76 -1.10
C ILE A 44 -1.02 -14.88 -1.93
N LEU A 45 -0.58 -13.76 -1.34
CA LEU A 45 0.30 -12.83 -2.03
C LEU A 45 1.70 -13.39 -2.26
N ALA A 46 2.24 -14.16 -1.32
CA ALA A 46 3.50 -14.84 -1.52
C ALA A 46 3.41 -15.86 -2.67
N GLU A 47 2.34 -16.65 -2.73
CA GLU A 47 2.11 -17.59 -3.84
C GLU A 47 1.98 -16.87 -5.18
N MET A 48 1.24 -15.75 -5.22
CA MET A 48 1.10 -14.92 -6.43
C MET A 48 2.45 -14.35 -6.91
N LEU A 49 3.30 -13.95 -5.98
CA LEU A 49 4.55 -13.24 -6.28
C LEU A 49 5.77 -14.15 -6.42
N LYS A 50 5.69 -15.44 -6.09
CA LYS A 50 6.84 -16.35 -6.09
C LYS A 50 7.57 -16.50 -7.43
N LYS A 51 6.87 -16.23 -8.55
CA LYS A 51 7.47 -16.29 -9.89
C LYS A 51 7.95 -14.93 -10.41
N GLU A 52 7.66 -13.86 -9.68
CA GLU A 52 8.09 -12.51 -10.04
C GLU A 52 9.58 -12.32 -9.72
N ARG A 53 10.26 -11.60 -10.61
CA ARG A 53 11.67 -11.26 -10.40
C ARG A 53 11.81 -9.85 -9.85
N PHE A 54 12.01 -9.74 -8.53
CA PHE A 54 12.23 -8.48 -7.84
C PHE A 54 13.15 -8.63 -6.65
N ASP A 55 13.71 -7.52 -6.19
CA ASP A 55 14.69 -7.50 -5.10
C ASP A 55 14.04 -7.18 -3.74
N TYR A 56 13.09 -6.24 -3.70
CA TYR A 56 12.51 -5.75 -2.45
C TYR A 56 11.01 -5.49 -2.54
N LEU A 57 10.32 -5.73 -1.42
CA LEU A 57 8.98 -5.20 -1.15
C LEU A 57 9.12 -3.81 -0.52
N VAL A 58 8.29 -2.87 -0.96
CA VAL A 58 8.26 -1.49 -0.45
C VAL A 58 6.82 -1.08 -0.18
N GLY A 59 6.55 -0.45 0.95
CA GLY A 59 5.21 0.06 1.23
C GLY A 59 5.20 1.29 2.13
N PRO A 60 4.07 1.97 2.25
CA PRO A 60 3.93 3.11 3.16
C PRO A 60 3.74 2.66 4.61
N GLU A 61 4.11 3.52 5.58
CA GLU A 61 3.71 3.32 6.97
C GLU A 61 2.20 3.50 7.11
N VAL A 62 1.47 2.80 7.93
CA VAL A 62 1.84 1.79 8.92
C VAL A 62 1.03 0.51 8.70
N LYS A 63 -0.16 0.62 8.09
CA LYS A 63 -1.16 -0.45 8.05
C LYS A 63 -0.69 -1.70 7.31
N VAL A 64 0.01 -1.51 6.21
CA VAL A 64 0.48 -2.61 5.34
C VAL A 64 1.74 -3.30 5.87
N VAL A 65 2.44 -2.72 6.84
CA VAL A 65 3.73 -3.23 7.33
C VAL A 65 3.66 -4.69 7.81
N PRO A 66 2.66 -5.12 8.61
CA PRO A 66 2.54 -6.53 9.00
C PRO A 66 2.38 -7.47 7.79
N LEU A 67 1.65 -7.04 6.76
CA LEU A 67 1.45 -7.83 5.55
C LEU A 67 2.74 -7.94 4.73
N ILE A 68 3.45 -6.83 4.52
CA ILE A 68 4.75 -6.85 3.82
C ILE A 68 5.73 -7.76 4.52
N HIS A 69 5.80 -7.70 5.86
CA HIS A 69 6.64 -8.61 6.65
C HIS A 69 6.25 -10.07 6.41
N GLY A 70 4.95 -10.39 6.50
CA GLY A 70 4.46 -11.75 6.29
C GLY A 70 4.77 -12.32 4.90
N VAL A 71 4.62 -11.49 3.85
CA VAL A 71 4.94 -11.85 2.46
C VAL A 71 6.45 -12.01 2.27
N ALA A 72 7.25 -11.05 2.77
CA ALA A 72 8.71 -11.10 2.69
C ALA A 72 9.27 -12.36 3.33
N LEU A 73 8.75 -12.74 4.51
CA LEU A 73 9.15 -13.96 5.23
C LEU A 73 8.91 -15.21 4.38
N ARG A 74 7.72 -15.34 3.76
CA ARG A 74 7.34 -16.50 2.93
C ARG A 74 8.15 -16.61 1.65
N LEU A 75 8.55 -15.47 1.08
CA LEU A 75 9.40 -15.41 -0.11
C LEU A 75 10.89 -15.52 0.20
N GLY A 76 11.28 -15.63 1.48
CA GLY A 76 12.68 -15.71 1.89
C GLY A 76 13.46 -14.42 1.79
N HIS A 77 12.79 -13.27 1.63
CA HIS A 77 13.44 -11.97 1.64
C HIS A 77 13.93 -11.61 3.04
N LYS A 78 15.18 -11.19 3.16
CA LYS A 78 15.79 -10.79 4.44
C LYS A 78 15.42 -9.36 4.86
N ARG A 79 14.90 -8.54 3.95
CA ARG A 79 14.60 -7.13 4.18
C ARG A 79 13.47 -6.64 3.27
N PHE A 80 12.69 -5.71 3.75
CA PHE A 80 11.74 -4.88 3.02
C PHE A 80 11.91 -3.42 3.43
N VAL A 81 11.31 -2.49 2.70
CA VAL A 81 11.46 -1.06 2.96
C VAL A 81 10.12 -0.41 3.27
N VAL A 82 10.10 0.47 4.27
CA VAL A 82 8.92 1.24 4.66
C VAL A 82 9.15 2.72 4.41
N CYS A 83 8.35 3.31 3.53
CA CYS A 83 8.31 4.74 3.33
C CYS A 83 7.47 5.42 4.42
N ARG A 84 8.06 6.42 5.08
CA ARG A 84 7.48 7.12 6.22
C ARG A 84 6.76 8.39 5.76
N LYS A 85 5.87 8.93 6.63
CA LYS A 85 5.17 10.21 6.38
C LYS A 85 5.90 11.42 6.97
N SER A 86 6.97 11.17 7.72
CA SER A 86 7.82 12.22 8.31
C SER A 86 9.25 11.73 8.47
N VAL A 87 10.20 12.66 8.47
CA VAL A 87 11.60 12.40 8.85
C VAL A 87 11.63 11.98 10.32
N LYS A 88 12.43 10.96 10.62
CA LYS A 88 12.68 10.50 11.99
C LYS A 88 14.11 10.83 12.42
N PRO A 89 14.37 11.05 13.72
CA PRO A 89 15.69 11.46 14.20
C PRO A 89 16.82 10.48 13.87
N TYR A 90 16.51 9.21 13.66
CA TYR A 90 17.48 8.16 13.35
C TYR A 90 17.81 8.04 11.85
N MET A 91 17.11 8.76 10.97
CA MET A 91 17.34 8.67 9.53
C MET A 91 18.61 9.38 9.11
N VAL A 92 19.38 8.75 8.22
CA VAL A 92 20.61 9.28 7.65
C VAL A 92 20.35 9.78 6.24
N SER A 93 20.52 11.08 5.99
CA SER A 93 20.33 11.72 4.67
C SER A 93 19.01 11.32 4.00
N PRO A 94 17.85 11.50 4.64
CA PRO A 94 16.56 11.04 4.13
C PRO A 94 16.20 11.75 2.82
N ILE A 95 15.58 11.01 1.91
CA ILE A 95 15.00 11.56 0.69
C ILE A 95 13.52 11.83 0.93
N ILE A 96 13.10 13.07 0.66
CA ILE A 96 11.74 13.53 0.88
C ILE A 96 11.07 13.76 -0.47
N LEU A 97 9.86 13.22 -0.65
CA LEU A 97 8.94 13.55 -1.73
C LEU A 97 7.73 14.28 -1.16
N ARG A 98 7.56 15.54 -1.53
CA ARG A 98 6.39 16.33 -1.16
C ARG A 98 5.24 16.08 -2.13
N PRO A 99 3.97 16.14 -1.67
CA PRO A 99 2.81 16.09 -2.56
C PRO A 99 2.84 17.21 -3.58
N LEU A 100 2.27 16.96 -4.77
CA LEU A 100 2.07 18.01 -5.76
C LEU A 100 0.99 19.01 -5.29
N PRO A 101 1.04 20.27 -5.71
CA PRO A 101 0.10 21.31 -5.27
C PRO A 101 -1.38 20.99 -5.51
N HIS A 102 -1.69 20.20 -6.55
CA HIS A 102 -3.04 19.78 -6.90
C HIS A 102 -3.53 18.56 -6.12
N PHE A 103 -2.69 17.93 -5.27
CA PHE A 103 -3.12 16.83 -4.42
C PHE A 103 -3.94 17.32 -3.23
N PRO A 104 -4.89 16.51 -2.72
CA PRO A 104 -5.69 16.88 -1.57
C PRO A 104 -4.82 17.26 -0.36
N ARG A 105 -5.24 18.26 0.42
CA ARG A 105 -4.46 18.79 1.56
C ARG A 105 -4.11 17.78 2.65
N HIS A 106 -4.86 16.68 2.74
CA HIS A 106 -4.59 15.62 3.71
C HIS A 106 -3.46 14.67 3.27
N VAL A 107 -3.04 14.73 1.99
CA VAL A 107 -1.92 13.92 1.49
C VAL A 107 -0.63 14.40 2.14
N ARG A 108 0.08 13.46 2.74
CA ARG A 108 1.34 13.73 3.43
C ARG A 108 2.52 13.44 2.51
N GLN A 109 3.66 14.06 2.80
CA GLN A 109 4.93 13.71 2.17
C GLN A 109 5.27 12.23 2.39
N LEU A 110 6.11 11.70 1.51
CA LEU A 110 6.75 10.40 1.71
C LEU A 110 8.25 10.61 1.94
N VAL A 111 8.79 9.84 2.84
CA VAL A 111 10.21 9.92 3.25
C VAL A 111 10.78 8.51 3.24
N ILE A 112 11.94 8.36 2.64
CA ILE A 112 12.75 7.15 2.73
C ILE A 112 14.09 7.47 3.37
N ASP A 113 14.59 6.60 4.24
CA ASP A 113 15.93 6.72 4.79
C ASP A 113 16.98 6.65 3.65
N GLY A 114 18.01 7.48 3.71
CA GLY A 114 19.06 7.48 2.69
C GLY A 114 19.82 6.17 2.60
N VAL A 115 19.91 5.40 3.69
CA VAL A 115 20.49 4.05 3.69
C VAL A 115 19.62 3.11 2.84
N ASP A 116 18.30 3.13 3.04
CA ASP A 116 17.35 2.33 2.25
C ASP A 116 17.34 2.81 0.78
N ALA A 117 17.37 4.11 0.55
CA ALA A 117 17.41 4.67 -0.80
C ALA A 117 18.66 4.20 -1.58
N LYS A 118 19.84 4.20 -0.95
CA LYS A 118 21.05 3.66 -1.55
C LYS A 118 20.94 2.17 -1.89
N MET A 119 20.32 1.39 -0.99
CA MET A 119 20.10 -0.04 -1.18
C MET A 119 19.16 -0.33 -2.35
N LEU A 120 18.13 0.51 -2.57
CA LEU A 120 17.13 0.34 -3.63
C LEU A 120 17.62 0.82 -5.01
N LYS A 121 18.69 1.62 -5.10
CA LYS A 121 19.18 2.16 -6.37
C LYS A 121 19.55 1.05 -7.35
N GLY A 122 18.95 1.08 -8.55
CA GLY A 122 19.11 0.07 -9.61
C GLY A 122 18.40 -1.26 -9.32
N LYS A 123 17.57 -1.34 -8.29
CA LYS A 123 16.86 -2.55 -7.88
C LYS A 123 15.43 -2.58 -8.40
N LYS A 124 14.90 -3.77 -8.58
CA LYS A 124 13.50 -4.02 -8.91
C LYS A 124 12.69 -4.15 -7.65
N VAL A 125 11.59 -3.39 -7.57
CA VAL A 125 10.76 -3.34 -6.37
C VAL A 125 9.29 -3.61 -6.70
N ILE A 126 8.59 -4.24 -5.75
CA ILE A 126 7.13 -4.33 -5.74
C ILE A 126 6.60 -3.38 -4.66
N ILE A 127 5.73 -2.47 -5.05
CA ILE A 127 4.99 -1.63 -4.10
C ILE A 127 3.80 -2.42 -3.58
N MET A 128 3.59 -2.40 -2.25
CA MET A 128 2.46 -3.05 -1.60
C MET A 128 1.74 -2.08 -0.67
N ASP A 129 0.39 -2.07 -0.73
CA ASP A 129 -0.46 -1.30 0.20
C ASP A 129 -1.70 -2.11 0.59
N ASP A 130 -2.38 -1.71 1.68
CA ASP A 130 -3.62 -2.36 2.13
C ASP A 130 -4.84 -1.88 1.31
N VAL A 131 -4.96 -0.58 1.08
CA VAL A 131 -6.08 0.02 0.34
C VAL A 131 -5.59 1.10 -0.61
N ALA A 132 -6.00 0.99 -1.86
CA ALA A 132 -5.89 2.08 -2.82
C ALA A 132 -7.29 2.65 -3.10
N SER A 133 -7.54 3.92 -2.71
CA SER A 133 -8.82 4.59 -2.97
C SER A 133 -8.71 5.64 -4.07
N THR A 134 -7.93 6.68 -3.87
CA THR A 134 -7.67 7.71 -4.90
C THR A 134 -6.42 7.43 -5.73
N GLY A 135 -5.65 6.41 -5.37
CA GLY A 135 -4.37 6.09 -5.99
C GLY A 135 -3.24 7.07 -5.70
N VAL A 136 -3.49 8.16 -4.96
CA VAL A 136 -2.47 9.20 -4.70
C VAL A 136 -1.25 8.64 -3.97
N THR A 137 -1.45 7.81 -2.92
CA THR A 137 -0.34 7.18 -2.19
C THR A 137 0.52 6.34 -3.13
N ILE A 138 -0.11 5.54 -3.99
CA ILE A 138 0.60 4.67 -4.94
C ILE A 138 1.40 5.52 -5.93
N ARG A 139 0.81 6.57 -6.52
CA ARG A 139 1.53 7.47 -7.44
C ARG A 139 2.72 8.17 -6.76
N MET A 140 2.55 8.58 -5.51
CA MET A 140 3.66 9.15 -4.74
C MET A 140 4.75 8.11 -4.45
N MET A 141 4.38 6.86 -4.10
CA MET A 141 5.33 5.78 -3.91
C MET A 141 6.14 5.51 -5.18
N ARG A 142 5.47 5.40 -6.34
CA ARG A 142 6.14 5.19 -7.64
C ARG A 142 7.13 6.33 -7.95
N ARG A 143 6.72 7.59 -7.77
CA ARG A 143 7.61 8.75 -7.95
C ARG A 143 8.78 8.77 -6.96
N LEU A 144 8.57 8.32 -5.72
CA LEU A 144 9.67 8.21 -4.78
C LEU A 144 10.65 7.11 -5.19
N MET A 145 10.17 5.98 -5.68
CA MET A 145 11.02 4.90 -6.21
C MET A 145 11.82 5.37 -7.44
N GLU A 146 11.18 6.06 -8.37
CA GLU A 146 11.85 6.69 -9.50
C GLU A 146 12.95 7.67 -9.04
N LYS A 147 12.64 8.54 -8.06
CA LYS A 147 13.60 9.50 -7.50
C LYS A 147 14.83 8.84 -6.86
N VAL A 148 14.67 7.66 -6.27
CA VAL A 148 15.79 6.89 -5.69
C VAL A 148 16.50 6.00 -6.72
N GLY A 149 15.98 5.92 -7.94
CA GLY A 149 16.53 5.12 -9.04
C GLY A 149 16.19 3.63 -8.94
N ALA A 150 15.06 3.27 -8.33
CA ALA A 150 14.51 1.92 -8.31
C ALA A 150 13.47 1.73 -9.41
N GLU A 151 13.41 0.53 -9.99
CA GLU A 151 12.41 0.12 -10.98
C GLU A 151 11.19 -0.50 -10.29
N VAL A 152 10.01 0.09 -10.44
CA VAL A 152 8.76 -0.50 -9.93
C VAL A 152 8.22 -1.48 -10.96
N VAL A 153 8.33 -2.78 -10.69
CA VAL A 153 7.89 -3.84 -11.59
C VAL A 153 6.44 -4.23 -11.38
N LYS A 154 5.88 -3.97 -10.20
CA LYS A 154 4.47 -4.27 -9.88
C LYS A 154 3.98 -3.43 -8.71
N THR A 155 2.69 -3.14 -8.70
CA THR A 155 1.99 -2.55 -7.55
C THR A 155 0.87 -3.49 -7.14
N VAL A 156 0.86 -3.90 -5.87
CA VAL A 156 -0.09 -4.86 -5.30
C VAL A 156 -0.82 -4.21 -4.15
N VAL A 157 -2.15 -4.25 -4.18
CA VAL A 157 -2.98 -3.79 -3.05
C VAL A 157 -3.98 -4.87 -2.66
N VAL A 158 -4.36 -4.90 -1.41
CA VAL A 158 -5.38 -5.85 -0.96
C VAL A 158 -6.74 -5.42 -1.48
N ILE A 159 -7.08 -4.16 -1.29
CA ILE A 159 -8.37 -3.58 -1.67
C ILE A 159 -8.19 -2.41 -2.64
N LYS A 160 -8.87 -2.49 -3.78
CA LYS A 160 -9.14 -1.35 -4.65
C LYS A 160 -10.49 -0.73 -4.27
N GLN A 161 -10.54 0.60 -4.17
CA GLN A 161 -11.77 1.32 -3.91
C GLN A 161 -11.90 2.53 -4.86
N GLY A 162 -12.82 2.44 -5.84
CA GLY A 162 -12.95 3.43 -6.92
C GLY A 162 -12.26 3.01 -8.23
N GLU A 163 -12.32 3.89 -9.25
CA GLU A 163 -12.00 3.53 -10.65
C GLU A 163 -10.75 4.23 -11.21
N GLN A 164 -10.01 5.02 -10.43
CA GLN A 164 -8.94 5.92 -10.91
C GLN A 164 -7.55 5.27 -10.92
N PHE A 165 -7.38 4.12 -11.59
CA PHE A 165 -6.13 3.37 -11.55
C PHE A 165 -5.55 3.01 -12.92
N ASP A 166 -6.20 3.39 -14.03
CA ASP A 166 -5.82 2.99 -15.40
C ASP A 166 -4.44 3.51 -15.83
N ASP A 167 -3.97 4.59 -15.19
CA ASP A 167 -2.63 5.15 -15.40
C ASP A 167 -1.53 4.41 -14.63
N ILE A 168 -1.88 3.49 -13.72
CA ILE A 168 -0.93 2.75 -12.91
C ILE A 168 -0.64 1.40 -13.58
N LYS A 169 0.49 1.33 -14.26
CA LYS A 169 0.96 0.09 -14.91
C LYS A 169 1.19 -1.02 -13.87
N ASP A 170 0.93 -2.26 -14.26
CA ASP A 170 1.16 -3.46 -13.43
C ASP A 170 0.49 -3.38 -12.05
N PHE A 171 -0.73 -2.82 -12.02
CA PHE A 171 -1.55 -2.70 -10.82
C PHE A 171 -2.40 -3.95 -10.62
N VAL A 172 -2.23 -4.60 -9.48
CA VAL A 172 -2.95 -5.83 -9.08
C VAL A 172 -3.63 -5.61 -7.73
N TYR A 173 -4.84 -6.13 -7.59
CA TYR A 173 -5.60 -6.09 -6.34
C TYR A 173 -6.33 -7.42 -6.10
N LEU A 174 -6.64 -7.72 -4.85
CA LEU A 174 -7.32 -8.98 -4.49
C LEU A 174 -8.84 -8.83 -4.44
N SER A 175 -9.34 -7.66 -4.06
CA SER A 175 -10.79 -7.42 -3.97
C SER A 175 -11.11 -5.94 -4.15
N GLU A 176 -12.39 -5.65 -4.41
CA GLU A 176 -12.91 -4.29 -4.51
C GLU A 176 -13.88 -3.97 -3.38
N LEU A 177 -13.87 -2.73 -2.93
CA LEU A 177 -14.89 -2.19 -2.04
C LEU A 177 -15.70 -1.11 -2.76
N PRO A 178 -17.03 -1.17 -2.66
CA PRO A 178 -17.88 -0.15 -3.25
C PRO A 178 -17.73 1.20 -2.54
N VAL A 179 -17.95 2.26 -3.31
CA VAL A 179 -18.18 3.61 -2.78
C VAL A 179 -19.70 3.79 -2.68
N PHE A 180 -20.21 4.02 -1.48
CA PHE A 180 -21.65 4.18 -1.21
C PHE A 180 -22.02 5.65 -1.41
N LYS A 181 -22.91 5.92 -2.38
CA LYS A 181 -23.50 7.24 -2.60
C LYS A 181 -24.92 7.21 -2.08
N ASP A 182 -25.26 8.08 -1.12
CA ASP A 182 -26.66 8.32 -0.75
C ASP A 182 -27.32 9.06 -1.94
N LYS A 183 -28.50 8.59 -2.34
CA LYS A 183 -29.31 9.20 -3.40
C LYS A 183 -29.90 10.52 -2.93
#